data_1e77c33b59786641d6ab84e25593f364
#
_entry.id   1e77c33b59786641d6ab84e25593f364
#
_cell.length_a   1.000
_cell.length_b   1.000
_cell.length_c   1.000
_cell.angle_alpha   90.00
_cell.angle_beta   90.00
_cell.angle_gamma   90.00
#
_symmetry.space_group_name_H-M   'P 1'
#
loop_
_entity.id
_entity.type
_entity.pdbx_description
1 polymer ?
#
loop_
_entity_poly.entity_id
_entity_poly.type
_entity_poly.pdbx_seq_one_letter_code
_entity_poly.pdbx_strand_id
1 'polypeptide(L)'
;MRCQFCHNPDTWQIQGGQEMTADELLNQAEKYRSYWGEKGGITVSGGEALLQIDFLIELFEKAHARSINTCLDTSAQPFTRKGTWFTKFERLMKVTDTVLLDIKHIREDEHRKLTKFSNSNILDCAR
;
A
#
# COMPACT_ATOMS: atom_id res chain seq x y z
N MET A 1 -5.54 -7.86 -7.26
CA MET A 1 -6.86 -8.57 -7.30
C MET A 1 -7.77 -7.92 -8.34
N ARG A 2 -8.84 -8.60 -8.76
CA ARG A 2 -9.90 -8.03 -9.63
C ARG A 2 -11.24 -8.17 -8.92
N CYS A 3 -11.42 -7.34 -7.89
CA CYS A 3 -12.63 -7.40 -7.05
C CYS A 3 -13.86 -6.97 -7.85
N GLN A 4 -14.99 -7.65 -7.65
CA GLN A 4 -16.24 -7.34 -8.37
C GLN A 4 -16.77 -5.92 -8.11
N PHE A 5 -16.41 -5.33 -6.96
CA PHE A 5 -16.82 -3.98 -6.55
C PHE A 5 -15.67 -2.96 -6.62
N CYS A 6 -14.64 -3.21 -7.45
CA CYS A 6 -13.53 -2.27 -7.60
C CYS A 6 -14.01 -0.94 -8.19
N HIS A 7 -13.76 0.16 -7.50
CA HIS A 7 -14.07 1.50 -7.99
C HIS A 7 -12.92 2.15 -8.79
N ASN A 8 -11.73 1.48 -8.84
CA ASN A 8 -10.58 1.90 -9.63
C ASN A 8 -10.15 0.81 -10.62
N PRO A 9 -11.00 0.38 -11.58
CA PRO A 9 -10.68 -0.72 -12.48
C PRO A 9 -9.54 -0.40 -13.47
N ASP A 10 -9.25 0.86 -13.71
CA ASP A 10 -8.10 1.35 -14.48
C ASP A 10 -6.76 0.91 -13.87
N THR A 11 -6.68 0.74 -12.55
CA THR A 11 -5.47 0.23 -11.86
C THR A 11 -5.20 -1.27 -12.09
N TRP A 12 -6.06 -1.98 -12.79
CA TRP A 12 -5.84 -3.39 -13.16
C TRP A 12 -4.80 -3.56 -14.26
N GLN A 13 -4.51 -2.50 -15.01
CA GLN A 13 -3.53 -2.50 -16.09
C GLN A 13 -2.19 -1.97 -15.57
N ILE A 14 -1.13 -2.78 -15.73
CA ILE A 14 0.21 -2.42 -15.28
C ILE A 14 0.80 -1.27 -16.12
N GLN A 15 0.34 -1.11 -17.36
CA GLN A 15 0.84 -0.13 -18.32
C GLN A 15 0.22 1.27 -18.19
N GLY A 16 -0.71 1.45 -17.21
CA GLY A 16 -1.31 2.75 -16.93
C GLY A 16 -0.50 3.53 -15.90
N GLY A 17 -0.52 4.85 -16.01
CA GLY A 17 0.11 5.73 -15.04
C GLY A 17 1.35 6.46 -15.56
N GLN A 18 2.00 7.19 -14.66
CA GLN A 18 3.21 7.95 -14.91
C GLN A 18 4.33 7.42 -14.03
N GLU A 19 5.50 7.16 -14.62
CA GLU A 19 6.70 6.84 -13.85
C GLU A 19 7.21 8.10 -13.15
N MET A 20 7.48 7.98 -11.86
CA MET A 20 7.98 9.07 -11.02
C MET A 20 9.00 8.53 -10.01
N THR A 21 9.99 9.33 -9.70
CA THR A 21 10.87 9.07 -8.56
C THR A 21 10.17 9.41 -7.24
N ALA A 22 10.66 8.84 -6.14
CA ALA A 22 10.14 9.16 -4.79
C ALA A 22 10.27 10.66 -4.47
N ASP A 23 11.37 11.30 -4.89
CA ASP A 23 11.56 12.74 -4.66
C ASP A 23 10.59 13.60 -5.47
N GLU A 24 10.34 13.28 -6.73
CA GLU A 24 9.36 14.00 -7.55
C GLU A 24 7.96 13.89 -6.94
N LEU A 25 7.58 12.68 -6.49
CA LEU A 25 6.29 12.44 -5.86
C LEU A 25 6.15 13.24 -4.56
N LEU A 26 7.17 13.20 -3.68
CA LEU A 26 7.14 13.95 -2.44
C LEU A 26 7.13 15.46 -2.68
N ASN A 27 7.88 15.96 -3.65
CA ASN A 27 7.86 17.38 -4.03
C ASN A 27 6.48 17.84 -4.53
N GLN A 28 5.74 16.96 -5.21
CA GLN A 28 4.35 17.24 -5.59
C GLN A 28 3.42 17.22 -4.37
N ALA A 29 3.55 16.23 -3.50
CA ALA A 29 2.74 16.11 -2.30
C ALA A 29 2.93 17.31 -1.36
N GLU A 30 4.17 17.79 -1.18
CA GLU A 30 4.48 18.93 -0.31
C GLU A 30 3.84 20.26 -0.74
N LYS A 31 3.46 20.42 -2.01
CA LYS A 31 2.68 21.59 -2.45
C LYS A 31 1.32 21.71 -1.73
N TYR A 32 0.82 20.61 -1.19
CA TYR A 32 -0.44 20.55 -0.46
C TYR A 32 -0.24 20.51 1.07
N ARG A 33 1.00 20.71 1.57
CA ARG A 33 1.34 20.59 2.99
C ARG A 33 0.49 21.48 3.90
N SER A 34 0.08 22.65 3.43
CA SER A 34 -0.80 23.56 4.17
C SER A 34 -2.19 22.98 4.49
N TYR A 35 -2.62 21.96 3.77
CA TYR A 35 -3.91 21.28 3.97
C TYR A 35 -3.81 20.07 4.94
N TRP A 36 -2.60 19.62 5.29
CA TRP A 36 -2.43 18.38 6.05
C TRP A 36 -2.61 18.55 7.57
N GLY A 37 -2.56 19.79 8.07
CA GLY A 37 -2.49 20.06 9.50
C GLY A 37 -1.20 19.51 10.12
N GLU A 38 -1.21 19.33 11.44
CA GLU A 38 -0.01 18.91 12.19
C GLU A 38 0.36 17.43 12.01
N LYS A 39 -0.63 16.58 11.71
CA LYS A 39 -0.49 15.11 11.61
C LYS A 39 -0.78 14.57 10.21
N GLY A 40 -0.79 15.42 9.23
CA GLY A 40 -1.04 15.00 7.86
C GLY A 40 0.18 14.41 7.18
N GLY A 41 -0.05 13.83 6.02
CA GLY A 41 0.99 13.15 5.27
C GLY A 41 0.47 12.61 3.95
N ILE A 42 1.05 11.50 3.54
CA ILE A 42 0.69 10.82 2.30
C ILE A 42 0.07 9.45 2.58
N THR A 43 -0.94 9.11 1.80
CA THR A 43 -1.48 7.74 1.74
C THR A 43 -1.13 7.15 0.39
N VAL A 44 -0.47 6.00 0.40
CA VAL A 44 -0.21 5.23 -0.81
C VAL A 44 -1.21 4.08 -0.90
N SER A 45 -1.97 4.09 -1.97
CA SER A 45 -2.97 3.08 -2.30
C SER A 45 -2.78 2.62 -3.75
N GLY A 46 -3.84 2.26 -4.43
CA GLY A 46 -3.81 1.94 -5.86
C GLY A 46 -4.53 0.65 -6.16
N GLY A 47 -4.02 -0.18 -7.07
CA GLY A 47 -4.46 -1.56 -7.24
C GLY A 47 -4.04 -2.40 -6.05
N GLU A 48 -2.74 -2.51 -5.84
CA GLU A 48 -2.10 -3.10 -4.66
C GLU A 48 -0.70 -2.49 -4.50
N ALA A 49 -0.54 -1.63 -3.52
CA ALA A 49 0.69 -0.88 -3.30
C ALA A 49 1.91 -1.78 -3.01
N LEU A 50 1.72 -2.90 -2.28
CA LEU A 50 2.80 -3.83 -1.93
C LEU A 50 3.43 -4.55 -3.12
N LEU A 51 2.86 -4.46 -4.33
CA LEU A 51 3.53 -4.94 -5.54
C LEU A 51 4.79 -4.12 -5.87
N GLN A 52 4.89 -2.90 -5.37
CA GLN A 52 6.03 -2.01 -5.52
C GLN A 52 6.77 -1.79 -4.18
N ILE A 53 6.98 -2.86 -3.40
CA ILE A 53 7.50 -2.77 -2.03
C ILE A 53 8.85 -2.04 -1.93
N ASP A 54 9.74 -2.20 -2.90
CA ASP A 54 11.04 -1.52 -2.92
C ASP A 54 10.88 0.00 -3.08
N PHE A 55 9.99 0.41 -3.97
CA PHE A 55 9.65 1.83 -4.14
C PHE A 55 8.96 2.41 -2.91
N LEU A 56 8.05 1.65 -2.28
CA LEU A 56 7.39 2.07 -1.04
C LEU A 56 8.37 2.32 0.10
N ILE A 57 9.37 1.44 0.25
CA ILE A 57 10.41 1.60 1.27
C ILE A 57 11.16 2.92 1.01
N GLU A 58 11.65 3.14 -0.20
CA GLU A 58 12.35 4.37 -0.56
C GLU A 58 11.49 5.61 -0.31
N LEU A 59 10.23 5.57 -0.77
CA LEU A 59 9.30 6.69 -0.63
C LEU A 59 9.03 7.02 0.84
N PHE A 60 8.76 6.02 1.68
CA PHE A 60 8.42 6.23 3.09
C PHE A 60 9.63 6.62 3.92
N GLU A 61 10.83 6.09 3.65
CA GLU A 61 12.06 6.53 4.29
C GLU A 61 12.33 8.02 3.98
N LYS A 62 12.18 8.43 2.73
CA LYS A 62 12.33 9.85 2.33
C LYS A 62 11.22 10.73 2.90
N ALA A 63 9.99 10.24 3.01
CA ALA A 63 8.87 10.95 3.63
C ALA A 63 9.16 11.22 5.12
N HIS A 64 9.60 10.21 5.86
CA HIS A 64 10.01 10.36 7.26
C HIS A 64 11.15 11.36 7.43
N ALA A 65 12.16 11.33 6.55
CA ALA A 65 13.25 12.31 6.56
C ALA A 65 12.77 13.77 6.36
N ARG A 66 11.58 13.95 5.77
CA ARG A 66 10.93 15.25 5.57
C ARG A 66 9.83 15.54 6.61
N SER A 67 9.70 14.72 7.66
CA SER A 67 8.63 14.80 8.67
C SER A 67 7.24 14.76 8.04
N ILE A 68 7.05 13.83 7.11
CA ILE A 68 5.79 13.55 6.45
C ILE A 68 5.28 12.20 6.96
N ASN A 69 4.08 12.16 7.55
CA ASN A 69 3.45 10.92 7.98
C ASN A 69 3.09 10.04 6.78
N THR A 70 3.19 8.74 6.97
CA THR A 70 2.98 7.74 5.94
C THR A 70 1.82 6.80 6.27
N CYS A 71 0.96 6.58 5.30
CA CYS A 71 -0.14 5.64 5.40
C CYS A 71 -0.10 4.66 4.23
N LEU A 72 -0.11 3.37 4.54
CA LEU A 72 -0.21 2.30 3.55
C LEU A 72 -1.64 1.77 3.51
N ASP A 73 -2.31 1.92 2.37
CA ASP A 73 -3.61 1.31 2.08
C ASP A 73 -3.40 0.08 1.20
N THR A 74 -3.66 -1.10 1.75
CA THR A 74 -3.34 -2.38 1.11
C THR A 74 -4.34 -3.47 1.48
N SER A 75 -4.58 -4.37 0.54
CA SER A 75 -5.24 -5.65 0.83
C SER A 75 -4.28 -6.71 1.37
N ALA A 76 -2.98 -6.44 1.43
CA ALA A 76 -1.91 -7.38 1.76
C ALA A 76 -1.94 -8.70 0.94
N GLN A 77 -2.49 -8.68 -0.27
CA GLN A 77 -2.56 -9.88 -1.11
C GLN A 77 -1.18 -10.48 -1.42
N PRO A 78 -0.08 -9.69 -1.64
CA PRO A 78 1.26 -10.22 -1.84
C PRO A 78 1.96 -10.71 -0.57
N PHE A 79 1.38 -10.51 0.61
CA PHE A 79 2.04 -10.78 1.89
C PHE A 79 2.49 -12.24 2.01
N THR A 80 3.72 -12.43 2.48
CA THR A 80 4.29 -13.73 2.86
C THR A 80 5.35 -13.53 3.94
N ARG A 81 5.41 -14.45 4.92
CA ARG A 81 6.48 -14.48 5.94
C ARG A 81 7.77 -15.14 5.45
N LYS A 82 7.91 -15.38 4.15
CA LYS A 82 9.04 -16.15 3.61
C LYS A 82 10.06 -15.26 2.92
N GLY A 83 11.34 -15.60 3.12
CA GLY A 83 12.46 -15.06 2.35
C GLY A 83 12.66 -13.55 2.48
N THR A 84 13.34 -13.00 1.50
CA THR A 84 13.72 -11.57 1.45
C THR A 84 12.51 -10.64 1.39
N TRP A 85 11.36 -11.12 0.93
CA TRP A 85 10.15 -10.32 0.87
C TRP A 85 9.68 -9.90 2.28
N PHE A 86 9.73 -10.83 3.25
CA PHE A 86 9.34 -10.52 4.63
C PHE A 86 10.29 -9.50 5.27
N THR A 87 11.58 -9.62 5.03
CA THR A 87 12.56 -8.62 5.49
C THR A 87 12.28 -7.22 4.92
N LYS A 88 11.88 -7.14 3.65
CA LYS A 88 11.44 -5.87 3.04
C LYS A 88 10.17 -5.33 3.71
N PHE A 89 9.19 -6.21 3.97
CA PHE A 89 7.97 -5.82 4.65
C PHE A 89 8.24 -5.29 6.06
N GLU A 90 9.09 -5.96 6.84
CA GLU A 90 9.49 -5.47 8.17
C GLU A 90 10.20 -4.11 8.09
N ARG A 91 11.03 -3.88 7.06
CA ARG A 91 11.67 -2.58 6.83
C ARG A 91 10.63 -1.50 6.50
N LEU A 92 9.67 -1.80 5.64
CA LEU A 92 8.59 -0.89 5.30
C LEU A 92 7.76 -0.52 6.53
N MET A 93 7.43 -1.50 7.39
CA MET A 93 6.62 -1.24 8.60
C MET A 93 7.32 -0.30 9.59
N LYS A 94 8.65 -0.23 9.63
CA LYS A 94 9.40 0.71 10.49
C LYS A 94 9.23 2.17 10.08
N VAL A 95 8.82 2.42 8.85
CA VAL A 95 8.61 3.76 8.28
C VAL A 95 7.16 3.96 7.80
N THR A 96 6.23 3.18 8.36
CA THR A 96 4.79 3.27 8.10
C THR A 96 4.08 3.66 9.39
N ASP A 97 3.49 4.85 9.43
CA ASP A 97 2.79 5.36 10.62
C ASP A 97 1.38 4.75 10.77
N THR A 98 0.73 4.48 9.65
CA THR A 98 -0.63 3.93 9.62
C THR A 98 -0.76 2.88 8.53
N VAL A 99 -1.46 1.79 8.84
CA VAL A 99 -1.86 0.78 7.86
C VAL A 99 -3.37 0.69 7.80
N LEU A 100 -3.93 0.88 6.62
CA LEU A 100 -5.32 0.56 6.30
C LEU A 100 -5.32 -0.82 5.63
N LEU A 101 -5.62 -1.85 6.43
CA LEU A 101 -5.67 -3.23 5.94
C LEU A 101 -7.09 -3.59 5.49
N ASP A 102 -7.25 -3.79 4.20
CA ASP A 102 -8.54 -4.03 3.58
C ASP A 102 -8.86 -5.54 3.47
N ILE A 103 -9.57 -6.05 4.46
CA ILE A 103 -10.07 -7.43 4.48
C ILE A 103 -11.42 -7.47 3.76
N LYS A 104 -11.44 -7.84 2.47
CA LYS A 104 -12.64 -7.83 1.63
C LYS A 104 -13.76 -8.75 2.15
N HIS A 105 -13.42 -9.90 2.74
CA HIS A 105 -14.33 -10.76 3.49
C HIS A 105 -13.53 -11.68 4.43
N ILE A 106 -14.06 -11.91 5.65
CA ILE A 106 -13.37 -12.75 6.65
C ILE A 106 -13.45 -14.25 6.29
N ARG A 107 -14.56 -14.72 5.73
CA ARG A 107 -14.71 -16.11 5.28
C ARG A 107 -14.06 -16.31 3.92
N GLU A 108 -13.27 -17.37 3.81
CA GLU A 108 -12.49 -17.71 2.62
C GLU A 108 -13.36 -17.89 1.36
N ASP A 109 -14.47 -18.63 1.49
CA ASP A 109 -15.37 -18.92 0.36
C ASP A 109 -15.98 -17.65 -0.24
N GLU A 110 -16.45 -16.75 0.61
CA GLU A 110 -16.99 -15.46 0.19
C GLU A 110 -15.90 -14.53 -0.35
N HIS A 111 -14.73 -14.52 0.28
CA HIS A 111 -13.59 -13.75 -0.21
C HIS A 111 -13.20 -14.18 -1.64
N ARG A 112 -13.16 -15.50 -1.90
CA ARG A 112 -12.89 -16.03 -3.25
C ARG A 112 -13.95 -15.66 -4.29
N LYS A 113 -15.22 -15.61 -3.91
CA LYS A 113 -16.29 -15.14 -4.79
C LYS A 113 -16.06 -13.69 -5.21
N LEU A 114 -15.71 -12.82 -4.25
CA LEU A 114 -15.52 -11.38 -4.46
C LEU A 114 -14.23 -11.02 -5.20
N THR A 115 -13.13 -11.71 -4.89
CA THR A 115 -11.77 -11.28 -5.30
C THR A 115 -11.05 -12.25 -6.23
N LYS A 116 -11.51 -13.50 -6.31
CA LYS A 116 -10.91 -14.68 -6.97
C LYS A 116 -9.63 -15.20 -6.26
N PHE A 117 -9.29 -14.69 -5.08
CA PHE A 117 -8.10 -15.08 -4.31
C PHE A 117 -8.45 -15.57 -2.91
N SER A 118 -7.54 -16.33 -2.28
CA SER A 118 -7.59 -16.66 -0.86
C SER A 118 -7.37 -15.42 0.01
N ASN A 119 -7.91 -15.43 1.22
CA ASN A 119 -7.63 -14.42 2.24
C ASN A 119 -6.61 -14.90 3.29
N SER A 120 -6.05 -16.10 3.16
CA SER A 120 -5.17 -16.71 4.18
C SER A 120 -3.95 -15.85 4.49
N ASN A 121 -3.26 -15.35 3.46
CA ASN A 121 -2.11 -14.47 3.60
C ASN A 121 -2.48 -13.08 4.15
N ILE A 122 -3.68 -12.58 3.81
CA ILE A 122 -4.20 -11.31 4.32
C ILE A 122 -4.45 -11.43 5.83
N LEU A 123 -5.10 -12.50 6.26
CA LEU A 123 -5.36 -12.78 7.68
C LEU A 123 -4.07 -13.09 8.46
N ASP A 124 -3.05 -13.65 7.79
CA ASP A 124 -1.72 -13.83 8.39
C ASP A 124 -0.99 -12.49 8.55
N CYS A 125 -1.15 -11.56 7.63
CA CYS A 125 -0.63 -10.19 7.75
C CYS A 125 -1.26 -9.42 8.92
N ALA A 126 -2.55 -9.67 9.20
CA ALA A 126 -3.31 -9.01 10.28
C ALA A 126 -2.92 -9.46 11.70
N ARG A 127 -2.09 -10.50 11.85
CA ARG A 127 -1.64 -11.09 13.13
C ARG A 127 -0.24 -10.63 13.51
#